data_d228fda11f15b20dcb32d2e965c93daa
#
_entry.id   d228fda11f15b20dcb32d2e965c93daa
#
_cell.length_a   1.000
_cell.length_b   1.000
_cell.length_c   1.000
_cell.angle_alpha   90.00
_cell.angle_beta   90.00
_cell.angle_gamma   90.00
#
_symmetry.space_group_name_H-M   'P 1'
#
loop_
_entity.id
_entity.type
_entity.pdbx_description
1 polymer ?
#
loop_
_entity_poly.entity_id
_entity_poly.type
_entity_poly.pdbx_seq_one_letter_code
_entity_poly.pdbx_strand_id
1 'polypeptide(L)'
;MAAMKENTRKVFEYLREVDGQNVVAADVAEALGLEKRQVDGIFTSAIQRKAYGFREEAEVELADGSHAKVKFLRLTDAGKKLDLDNPDGE
;
A
#
# COMPACT_ATOMS: atom_id res chain seq x y z
N MET A 1 23.45 8.53 -0.32
CA MET A 1 22.41 7.50 -0.31
C MET A 1 21.15 8.08 0.32
N ALA A 2 20.06 8.02 -0.39
CA ALA A 2 18.81 8.58 0.11
C ALA A 2 18.03 7.52 0.90
N ALA A 3 17.69 7.84 2.13
CA ALA A 3 16.82 7.00 2.92
C ALA A 3 15.37 7.15 2.40
N MET A 4 14.58 6.11 2.58
CA MET A 4 13.17 6.17 2.26
C MET A 4 12.48 7.19 3.17
N LYS A 5 11.55 7.95 2.61
CA LYS A 5 10.78 8.90 3.41
C LYS A 5 10.01 8.16 4.48
N GLU A 6 9.85 8.80 5.63
CA GLU A 6 9.23 8.16 6.79
C GLU A 6 7.83 7.62 6.48
N ASN A 7 6.99 8.41 5.81
CA ASN A 7 5.63 7.98 5.50
C ASN A 7 5.62 6.83 4.52
N THR A 8 6.53 6.82 3.54
CA THR A 8 6.67 5.73 2.59
C THR A 8 7.05 4.44 3.33
N ARG A 9 8.02 4.54 4.24
CA ARG A 9 8.43 3.40 5.05
C ARG A 9 7.28 2.85 5.88
N LYS A 10 6.50 3.73 6.50
CA LYS A 10 5.33 3.32 7.29
C LYS A 10 4.32 2.54 6.46
N VAL A 11 4.09 3.00 5.22
CA VAL A 11 3.15 2.30 4.32
C VAL A 11 3.68 0.92 3.99
N PHE A 12 4.96 0.79 3.64
CA PHE A 12 5.56 -0.51 3.37
C PHE A 12 5.46 -1.45 4.56
N GLU A 13 5.83 -0.97 5.73
CA GLU A 13 5.82 -1.79 6.94
C GLU A 13 4.41 -2.25 7.29
N TYR A 14 3.45 -1.35 7.17
CA TYR A 14 2.07 -1.71 7.44
C TYR A 14 1.54 -2.74 6.44
N LEU A 15 1.83 -2.55 5.16
CA LEU A 15 1.38 -3.50 4.14
C LEU A 15 2.01 -4.88 4.31
N ARG A 16 3.25 -4.96 4.82
CA ARG A 16 3.87 -6.23 5.17
C ARG A 16 3.16 -6.90 6.33
N GLU A 17 2.78 -6.10 7.33
CA GLU A 17 2.11 -6.60 8.52
C GLU A 17 0.74 -7.18 8.20
N VAL A 18 0.02 -6.56 7.27
CA VAL A 18 -1.32 -6.99 6.87
C VAL A 18 -1.31 -7.82 5.59
N ASP A 19 -0.16 -8.38 5.23
CA ASP A 19 -0.04 -9.17 4.01
C ASP A 19 -1.10 -10.28 3.98
N GLY A 20 -1.77 -10.39 2.84
CA GLY A 20 -2.86 -11.35 2.68
C GLY A 20 -4.22 -10.86 3.13
N GLN A 21 -4.30 -9.69 3.76
CA GLN A 21 -5.57 -9.10 4.17
C GLN A 21 -6.07 -8.12 3.11
N ASN A 22 -7.37 -7.91 3.09
CA ASN A 22 -8.01 -7.00 2.15
C ASN A 22 -8.02 -5.59 2.74
N VAL A 23 -7.06 -4.77 2.35
CA VAL A 23 -6.98 -3.38 2.82
C VAL A 23 -6.98 -2.44 1.62
N VAL A 24 -7.62 -1.29 1.80
CA VAL A 24 -7.64 -0.23 0.80
C VAL A 24 -6.85 0.97 1.34
N ALA A 25 -6.61 1.97 0.46
CA ALA A 25 -5.82 3.14 0.88
C ALA A 25 -6.41 3.84 2.10
N ALA A 26 -7.73 3.90 2.21
CA ALA A 26 -8.38 4.52 3.37
C ALA A 26 -8.06 3.78 4.67
N ASP A 27 -7.99 2.45 4.63
CA ASP A 27 -7.65 1.65 5.81
C ASP A 27 -6.22 1.93 6.26
N VAL A 28 -5.31 1.99 5.31
CA VAL A 28 -3.90 2.28 5.60
C VAL A 28 -3.76 3.69 6.17
N ALA A 29 -4.46 4.65 5.57
CA ALA A 29 -4.42 6.03 6.04
C ALA A 29 -4.90 6.13 7.49
N GLU A 30 -6.01 5.49 7.82
CA GLU A 30 -6.54 5.50 9.17
C GLU A 30 -5.56 4.87 10.16
N ALA A 31 -4.99 3.73 9.80
CA ALA A 31 -4.06 3.03 10.67
C ALA A 31 -2.78 3.83 10.94
N LEU A 32 -2.33 4.61 9.98
CA LEU A 32 -1.08 5.35 10.07
C LEU A 32 -1.25 6.82 10.43
N GLY A 33 -2.49 7.29 10.56
CA GLY A 33 -2.75 8.71 10.84
C GLY A 33 -2.45 9.62 9.66
N LEU A 34 -2.58 9.11 8.44
CA LEU A 34 -2.33 9.85 7.22
C LEU A 34 -3.67 10.12 6.50
N GLU A 35 -3.62 10.98 5.49
CA GLU A 35 -4.78 11.18 4.63
C GLU A 35 -4.78 10.14 3.50
N LYS A 36 -5.96 9.76 3.04
CA LYS A 36 -6.09 8.77 1.95
C LYS A 36 -5.28 9.19 0.73
N ARG A 37 -5.31 10.48 0.36
CA ARG A 37 -4.56 10.97 -0.81
C ARG A 37 -3.06 10.82 -0.64
N GLN A 38 -2.56 10.95 0.61
CA GLN A 38 -1.13 10.73 0.88
C GLN A 38 -0.76 9.28 0.65
N VAL A 39 -1.59 8.35 1.14
CA VAL A 39 -1.35 6.93 0.93
C VAL A 39 -1.44 6.58 -0.56
N ASP A 40 -2.44 7.08 -1.26
CA ASP A 40 -2.57 6.85 -2.71
C ASP A 40 -1.35 7.35 -3.47
N GLY A 41 -0.88 8.55 -3.15
CA GLY A 41 0.30 9.13 -3.80
C GLY A 41 1.56 8.32 -3.52
N ILE A 42 1.77 7.93 -2.27
CA ILE A 42 2.92 7.11 -1.89
C ILE A 42 2.85 5.76 -2.60
N PHE A 43 1.70 5.12 -2.58
CA PHE A 43 1.55 3.81 -3.21
C PHE A 43 1.82 3.89 -4.71
N THR A 44 1.24 4.88 -5.37
CA THR A 44 1.42 5.05 -6.82
C THR A 44 2.87 5.31 -7.18
N SER A 45 3.53 6.24 -6.48
CA SER A 45 4.87 6.70 -6.88
C SER A 45 5.99 5.80 -6.37
N ALA A 46 5.89 5.29 -5.14
CA ALA A 46 6.98 4.57 -4.51
C ALA A 46 6.82 3.05 -4.54
N ILE A 47 5.61 2.57 -4.72
CA ILE A 47 5.33 1.13 -4.64
C ILE A 47 4.88 0.59 -6.00
N GLN A 48 3.77 1.09 -6.53
CA GLN A 48 3.21 0.56 -7.77
C GLN A 48 4.12 0.84 -8.97
N ARG A 49 4.61 2.07 -9.08
CA ARG A 49 5.48 2.45 -10.21
C ARG A 49 6.75 1.62 -10.27
N LYS A 50 7.27 1.21 -9.12
CA LYS A 50 8.50 0.43 -9.02
C LYS A 50 8.24 -1.07 -8.97
N ALA A 51 6.99 -1.49 -9.18
CA ALA A 51 6.60 -2.90 -9.16
C ALA A 51 6.79 -3.58 -7.80
N TYR A 52 6.79 -2.81 -6.73
CA TYR A 52 6.83 -3.37 -5.38
C TYR A 52 5.44 -3.73 -4.87
N GLY A 53 4.39 -3.30 -5.57
CA GLY A 53 3.03 -3.62 -5.21
C GLY A 53 2.10 -3.36 -6.38
N PHE A 54 0.85 -3.73 -6.18
CA PHE A 54 -0.19 -3.52 -7.19
C PHE A 54 -1.53 -3.33 -6.50
N ARG A 55 -2.50 -2.79 -7.24
CA ARG A 55 -3.87 -2.68 -6.77
C ARG A 55 -4.69 -3.80 -7.37
N GLU A 56 -5.29 -4.61 -6.49
CA GLU A 56 -6.15 -5.71 -6.93
C GLU A 56 -7.60 -5.20 -6.92
N GLU A 57 -8.20 -5.09 -8.11
CA GLU A 57 -9.57 -4.64 -8.22
C GLU A 57 -10.52 -5.76 -7.83
N ALA A 58 -11.52 -5.44 -7.01
CA ALA A 58 -12.50 -6.39 -6.56
C ALA A 58 -13.85 -5.69 -6.41
N GLU A 59 -14.92 -6.49 -6.48
CA GLU A 59 -16.26 -6.00 -6.24
C GLU A 59 -16.73 -6.51 -4.89
N VAL A 60 -17.24 -5.62 -4.05
CA VAL A 60 -17.72 -5.98 -2.72
C VAL A 60 -19.19 -5.58 -2.58
N GLU A 61 -19.92 -6.33 -1.77
CA GLU A 61 -21.31 -6.03 -1.48
C GLU A 61 -21.35 -5.10 -0.26
N LEU A 62 -22.12 -4.04 -0.38
CA LEU A 62 -22.30 -3.07 0.70
C LEU A 62 -23.48 -3.47 1.58
N ALA A 63 -23.60 -2.82 2.73
CA ALA A 63 -24.63 -3.12 3.72
C ALA A 63 -26.05 -2.94 3.17
N ASP A 64 -26.23 -2.08 2.17
CA ASP A 64 -27.53 -1.83 1.56
C ASP A 64 -27.85 -2.78 0.40
N GLY A 65 -26.99 -3.76 0.14
CA GLY A 65 -27.17 -4.72 -0.95
C GLY A 65 -26.60 -4.27 -2.28
N SER A 66 -26.08 -3.06 -2.37
CA SER A 66 -25.44 -2.60 -3.60
C SER A 66 -24.00 -3.10 -3.67
N HIS A 67 -23.38 -2.96 -4.83
CA HIS A 67 -22.01 -3.41 -5.05
C HIS A 67 -21.13 -2.21 -5.37
N ALA A 68 -19.90 -2.25 -4.90
CA ALA A 68 -18.92 -1.21 -5.18
C ALA A 68 -17.60 -1.86 -5.59
N LYS A 69 -16.90 -1.22 -6.53
CA LYS A 69 -15.56 -1.66 -6.91
C LYS A 69 -14.55 -1.02 -5.97
N VAL A 70 -13.67 -1.85 -5.44
CA VAL A 70 -12.60 -1.40 -4.55
C VAL A 70 -11.28 -1.91 -5.09
N LYS A 71 -10.20 -1.28 -4.66
CA LYS A 71 -8.85 -1.69 -5.05
C LYS A 71 -8.06 -1.97 -3.79
N PHE A 72 -7.78 -3.25 -3.56
CA PHE A 72 -6.99 -3.67 -2.42
C PHE A 72 -5.51 -3.46 -2.71
N LEU A 73 -4.79 -2.97 -1.72
CA LEU A 73 -3.35 -2.75 -1.86
C LEU A 73 -2.61 -4.03 -1.53
N ARG A 74 -1.74 -4.45 -2.45
CA ARG A 74 -0.94 -5.69 -2.32
C ARG A 74 0.52 -5.37 -2.53
N LEU A 75 1.38 -6.13 -1.87
CA LEU A 75 2.82 -6.07 -2.15
C LEU A 75 3.20 -7.28 -3.00
N THR A 76 4.12 -7.06 -3.94
CA THR A 76 4.74 -8.15 -4.69
C THR A 76 5.84 -8.77 -3.83
N ASP A 77 6.40 -9.89 -4.30
CA ASP A 77 7.55 -10.49 -3.62
C ASP A 77 8.70 -9.50 -3.52
N ALA A 78 8.92 -8.71 -4.57
CA ALA A 78 9.95 -7.68 -4.55
C ALA A 78 9.68 -6.63 -3.47
N GLY A 79 8.41 -6.22 -3.31
CA GLY A 79 8.05 -5.26 -2.26
C GLY A 79 8.21 -5.82 -0.86
N LYS A 80 7.91 -7.11 -0.69
CA LYS A 80 8.06 -7.76 0.62
C LYS A 80 9.51 -7.92 1.02
N LYS A 81 10.41 -8.06 0.04
CA LYS A 81 11.83 -8.30 0.27
C LYS A 81 12.68 -7.05 0.22
N LEU A 82 12.10 -5.92 -0.19
CA LEU A 82 12.84 -4.67 -0.32
C LEU A 82 13.45 -4.27 1.01
N ASP A 83 14.73 -3.90 0.98
CA ASP A 83 15.41 -3.37 2.15
C ASP A 83 15.00 -1.91 2.33
N LEU A 84 14.19 -1.65 3.35
CA LEU A 84 13.69 -0.30 3.60
C LEU A 84 14.76 0.67 4.07
N ASP A 85 15.89 0.15 4.54
CA ASP A 85 17.03 0.98 4.94
C ASP A 85 17.91 1.33 3.74
N ASN A 86 17.77 0.56 2.65
CA ASN A 86 18.52 0.80 1.41
C ASN A 86 17.60 0.55 0.21
N PRO A 87 16.59 1.43 0.02
CA PRO A 87 15.55 1.17 -0.98
C PRO A 87 16.02 1.21 -2.43
N ASP A 88 17.23 1.72 -2.67
CA ASP A 88 17.77 1.74 -4.02
C ASP A 88 18.48 0.43 -4.38
N GLY A 89 18.53 -0.51 -3.45
CA GLY A 89 18.99 -1.86 -3.74
C GLY A 89 20.48 -2.02 -3.90
N GLU A 90 21.22 -1.02 -3.49
CA GLU A 90 22.67 -1.04 -3.69
C GLU A 90 23.44 -1.27 -2.40
#